data_9d4630236fd6d04cd42787e5e0d495f7
#
_entry.id   9d4630236fd6d04cd42787e5e0d495f7
#
_cell.length_a   1.000
_cell.length_b   1.000
_cell.length_c   1.000
_cell.angle_alpha   90.00
_cell.angle_beta   90.00
_cell.angle_gamma   90.00
#
_symmetry.space_group_name_H-M   'P 1'
#
loop_
_entity.id
_entity.type
_entity.pdbx_description
1 polymer ?
#
loop_
_entity_poly.entity_id
_entity_poly.type
_entity_poly.pdbx_seq_one_letter_code
_entity_poly.pdbx_strand_id
1 'polypeptide(L)'
;MATYQTLNESQPNETPNTSTLTRKELLKTWALNYSSETCYNYERLQALGQTSAMVPVIRKLYPNDKARQVQELKKYLNFFNTEPSFCGHVITGVSVAMEEQRANGAQLPPEAITSLRSGLMGPVAGIGDTLQAIVYSILAAIACNLAIQGNIAGPILFEVFYKFIMIFCSLNMFFLGYSKG
;
A
#
# COMPACT_ATOMS: atom_id res chain seq x y z
N MET A 1 -37.67 1.24 21.68
CA MET A 1 -37.44 2.23 20.62
C MET A 1 -36.58 3.33 21.21
N ALA A 2 -35.27 3.29 21.00
CA ALA A 2 -34.34 4.30 21.47
C ALA A 2 -33.91 5.12 20.25
N THR A 3 -34.22 6.39 20.30
CA THR A 3 -34.01 7.41 19.28
C THR A 3 -32.50 7.68 19.15
N TYR A 4 -31.91 7.32 18.02
CA TYR A 4 -30.59 7.82 17.66
C TYR A 4 -30.69 9.30 17.35
N GLN A 5 -30.37 10.13 18.32
CA GLN A 5 -30.16 11.56 18.08
C GLN A 5 -28.81 11.74 17.38
N THR A 6 -28.91 12.32 16.22
CA THR A 6 -27.84 12.85 15.39
C THR A 6 -26.96 13.81 16.17
N LEU A 7 -25.74 13.37 16.51
CA LEU A 7 -24.67 14.28 16.89
C LEU A 7 -24.11 14.89 15.59
N ASN A 8 -24.75 15.98 15.19
CA ASN A 8 -24.23 16.88 14.17
C ASN A 8 -23.19 17.79 14.86
N GLU A 9 -22.03 17.25 15.20
CA GLU A 9 -20.93 18.08 15.68
C GLU A 9 -20.35 18.82 14.47
N SER A 10 -20.61 20.13 14.46
CA SER A 10 -19.96 21.12 13.62
C SER A 10 -18.44 20.91 13.65
N GLN A 11 -17.90 20.44 12.55
CA GLN A 11 -16.44 20.37 12.36
C GLN A 11 -15.86 21.79 12.49
N PRO A 12 -14.82 21.99 13.30
CA PRO A 12 -14.14 23.27 13.33
C PRO A 12 -13.64 23.60 11.92
N ASN A 13 -13.88 24.81 11.46
CA ASN A 13 -13.33 25.38 10.24
C ASN A 13 -11.80 25.49 10.38
N GLU A 14 -11.08 24.39 10.24
CA GLU A 14 -9.63 24.40 10.17
C GLU A 14 -9.23 24.97 8.82
N THR A 15 -8.47 26.04 8.84
CA THR A 15 -7.74 26.57 7.67
C THR A 15 -7.02 25.41 7.00
N PRO A 16 -7.11 25.26 5.67
CA PRO A 16 -6.48 24.17 4.96
C PRO A 16 -4.96 24.22 5.22
N ASN A 17 -4.50 23.30 6.04
CA ASN A 17 -3.08 23.10 6.26
C ASN A 17 -2.56 22.46 4.97
N THR A 18 -1.92 23.23 4.09
CA THR A 18 -1.31 22.74 2.85
C THR A 18 -0.10 21.86 3.20
N SER A 19 -0.40 20.69 3.71
CA SER A 19 0.59 19.69 4.07
C SER A 19 0.89 18.84 2.85
N THR A 20 2.01 19.10 2.20
CA THR A 20 2.51 18.29 1.09
C THR A 20 3.44 17.19 1.60
N LEU A 21 3.25 15.98 1.09
CA LEU A 21 4.13 14.85 1.38
C LEU A 21 5.44 15.00 0.62
N THR A 22 6.55 14.81 1.32
CA THR A 22 7.86 14.83 0.68
C THR A 22 8.20 13.46 0.11
N ARG A 23 9.17 13.45 -0.80
CA ARG A 23 9.69 12.19 -1.38
C ARG A 23 10.18 11.21 -0.30
N LYS A 24 10.63 11.71 0.84
CA LYS A 24 11.10 10.89 1.96
C LYS A 24 9.96 10.10 2.61
N GLU A 25 8.82 10.74 2.87
CA GLU A 25 7.64 10.07 3.42
C GLU A 25 7.10 9.04 2.43
N LEU A 26 7.03 9.39 1.15
CA LEU A 26 6.57 8.50 0.09
C LEU A 26 7.45 7.24 -0.02
N LEU A 27 8.76 7.41 -0.10
CA LEU A 27 9.70 6.27 -0.15
C LEU A 27 9.65 5.41 1.12
N LYS A 28 9.50 6.04 2.30
CA LYS A 28 9.34 5.30 3.55
C LYS A 28 8.05 4.49 3.57
N THR A 29 6.96 5.08 3.10
CA THR A 29 5.66 4.39 2.97
C THR A 29 5.76 3.21 2.00
N TRP A 30 6.36 3.40 0.83
CA TRP A 30 6.59 2.33 -0.12
C TRP A 30 7.43 1.19 0.50
N ALA A 31 8.55 1.51 1.16
CA ALA A 31 9.42 0.50 1.76
C ALA A 31 8.73 -0.30 2.87
N LEU A 32 7.94 0.37 3.73
CA LEU A 32 7.14 -0.29 4.75
C LEU A 32 6.03 -1.14 4.12
N ASN A 33 5.42 -0.67 3.04
CA ASN A 33 4.41 -1.46 2.32
C ASN A 33 5.02 -2.68 1.63
N TYR A 34 6.22 -2.56 1.08
CA TYR A 34 6.96 -3.69 0.48
C TYR A 34 7.26 -4.80 1.51
N SER A 35 7.43 -4.43 2.78
CA SER A 35 7.62 -5.37 3.89
C SER A 35 6.32 -5.84 4.56
N SER A 36 5.16 -5.52 4.01
CA SER A 36 3.85 -5.82 4.65
C SER A 36 3.59 -7.30 4.88
N GLU A 37 4.19 -8.18 4.09
CA GLU A 37 4.08 -9.63 4.24
C GLU A 37 4.67 -10.16 5.56
N THR A 38 5.58 -9.43 6.19
CA THR A 38 6.15 -9.82 7.48
C THR A 38 5.15 -9.75 8.64
N CYS A 39 4.00 -9.12 8.43
CA CYS A 39 2.95 -8.89 9.43
C CYS A 39 1.64 -9.61 9.11
N TYR A 40 1.67 -10.70 8.36
CA TYR A 40 0.47 -11.49 8.04
C TYR A 40 -0.22 -12.04 9.30
N ASN A 41 -1.55 -12.00 9.27
CA ASN A 41 -2.39 -12.72 10.22
C ASN A 41 -3.62 -13.29 9.52
N TYR A 42 -4.20 -14.37 10.07
CA TYR A 42 -5.30 -15.08 9.43
C TYR A 42 -6.61 -14.29 9.32
N GLU A 43 -6.82 -13.29 10.19
CA GLU A 43 -8.06 -12.50 10.21
C GLU A 43 -8.08 -11.41 9.16
N ARG A 44 -6.95 -10.71 8.97
CA ARG A 44 -6.89 -9.46 8.19
C ARG A 44 -5.78 -9.43 7.14
N LEU A 45 -5.06 -10.51 6.99
CA LEU A 45 -3.91 -10.74 6.09
C LEU A 45 -2.88 -9.60 6.16
N GLN A 46 -2.76 -8.76 5.15
CA GLN A 46 -1.76 -7.69 5.03
C GLN A 46 -2.12 -6.41 5.78
N ALA A 47 -3.30 -6.33 6.42
CA ALA A 47 -3.82 -5.07 6.97
C ALA A 47 -2.88 -4.41 8.00
N LEU A 48 -2.18 -5.19 8.85
CA LEU A 48 -1.23 -4.63 9.82
C LEU A 48 -0.03 -3.99 9.14
N GLY A 49 0.54 -4.65 8.14
CA GLY A 49 1.64 -4.10 7.35
C GLY A 49 1.23 -2.84 6.59
N GLN A 50 0.03 -2.86 5.99
CA GLN A 50 -0.55 -1.70 5.33
C GLN A 50 -0.77 -0.53 6.30
N THR A 51 -1.29 -0.78 7.50
CA THR A 51 -1.46 0.24 8.53
C THR A 51 -0.11 0.83 8.93
N SER A 52 0.90 -0.01 9.13
CA SER A 52 2.27 0.42 9.44
C SER A 52 2.85 1.29 8.33
N ALA A 53 2.61 0.94 7.07
CA ALA A 53 3.05 1.73 5.92
C ALA A 53 2.42 3.12 5.88
N MET A 54 1.17 3.27 6.31
CA MET A 54 0.46 4.56 6.33
C MET A 54 0.87 5.47 7.50
N VAL A 55 1.55 4.95 8.53
CA VAL A 55 1.95 5.76 9.71
C VAL A 55 2.76 7.01 9.33
N PRO A 56 3.81 6.96 8.48
CA PRO A 56 4.56 8.16 8.13
C PRO A 56 3.70 9.23 7.44
N VAL A 57 2.77 8.80 6.57
CA VAL A 57 1.83 9.67 5.86
C VAL A 57 0.90 10.37 6.85
N ILE A 58 0.17 9.59 7.64
CA ILE A 58 -0.84 10.13 8.58
C ILE A 58 -0.21 11.04 9.64
N ARG A 59 0.98 10.70 10.14
CA ARG A 59 1.72 11.56 11.08
C ARG A 59 2.15 12.87 10.45
N LYS A 60 2.49 12.88 9.18
CA LYS A 60 2.88 14.09 8.46
C LYS A 60 1.68 14.98 8.14
N LEU A 61 0.55 14.37 7.77
CA LEU A 61 -0.67 15.10 7.44
C LEU A 61 -1.38 15.68 8.66
N TYR A 62 -1.31 15.00 9.82
CA TYR A 62 -1.97 15.42 11.06
C TYR A 62 -0.97 15.49 12.25
N PRO A 63 0.05 16.39 12.21
CA PRO A 63 1.18 16.34 13.15
C PRO A 63 0.79 16.58 14.61
N ASN A 64 -0.23 17.38 14.86
CA ASN A 64 -0.62 17.82 16.22
C ASN A 64 -1.93 17.16 16.71
N ASP A 65 -2.55 16.30 15.93
CA ASP A 65 -3.82 15.66 16.25
C ASP A 65 -3.67 14.13 16.34
N LYS A 66 -3.30 13.66 17.53
CA LYS A 66 -3.16 12.21 17.78
C LYS A 66 -4.48 11.46 17.69
N ALA A 67 -5.59 12.08 18.06
CA ALA A 67 -6.91 11.44 18.00
C ALA A 67 -7.29 11.16 16.55
N ARG A 68 -7.09 12.16 15.69
CA ARG A 68 -7.32 12.03 14.24
C ARG A 68 -6.35 11.04 13.59
N GLN A 69 -5.06 11.06 13.96
CA GLN A 69 -4.11 10.04 13.48
C GLN A 69 -4.60 8.62 13.75
N VAL A 70 -5.08 8.35 14.95
CA VAL A 70 -5.61 7.04 15.33
C VAL A 70 -6.87 6.70 14.52
N GLN A 71 -7.79 7.66 14.37
CA GLN A 71 -9.00 7.47 13.58
C GLN A 71 -8.69 7.15 12.11
N GLU A 72 -7.79 7.91 11.48
CA GLU A 72 -7.39 7.71 10.10
C GLU A 72 -6.65 6.38 9.90
N LEU A 73 -5.81 5.95 10.84
CA LEU A 73 -5.12 4.66 10.77
C LEU A 73 -6.05 3.46 10.98
N LYS A 74 -7.12 3.58 11.79
CA LYS A 74 -8.06 2.49 12.04
C LYS A 74 -8.72 1.94 10.78
N LYS A 75 -8.98 2.77 9.78
CA LYS A 75 -9.57 2.32 8.51
C LYS A 75 -8.67 1.38 7.70
N TYR A 76 -7.35 1.42 7.93
CA TYR A 76 -6.38 0.52 7.30
C TYR A 76 -6.30 -0.86 7.98
N LEU A 77 -6.91 -1.02 9.17
CA LEU A 77 -7.00 -2.30 9.87
C LEU A 77 -8.08 -3.24 9.30
N ASN A 78 -8.91 -2.78 8.38
CA ASN A 78 -9.85 -3.63 7.66
C ASN A 78 -9.10 -4.65 6.80
N PHE A 79 -9.72 -5.79 6.54
CA PHE A 79 -9.16 -6.83 5.69
C PHE A 79 -8.54 -6.25 4.41
N PHE A 80 -7.32 -6.66 4.14
CA PHE A 80 -6.60 -6.26 2.95
C PHE A 80 -5.65 -7.37 2.51
N ASN A 81 -5.74 -7.75 1.24
CA ASN A 81 -4.86 -8.73 0.63
C ASN A 81 -4.72 -8.46 -0.86
N THR A 82 -3.52 -8.20 -1.31
CA THR A 82 -3.19 -7.99 -2.72
C THR A 82 -1.80 -8.53 -3.00
N GLU A 83 -1.40 -8.54 -4.25
CA GLU A 83 -0.03 -8.90 -4.62
C GLU A 83 0.94 -7.79 -4.14
N PRO A 84 1.86 -8.05 -3.20
CA PRO A 84 2.63 -7.00 -2.53
C PRO A 84 3.98 -6.68 -3.20
N SER A 85 4.43 -7.48 -4.15
CA SER A 85 5.79 -7.40 -4.69
C SER A 85 5.87 -6.61 -6.00
N PHE A 86 4.79 -6.52 -6.75
CA PHE A 86 4.76 -6.00 -8.11
C PHE A 86 3.75 -4.86 -8.27
N CYS A 87 2.47 -5.18 -8.53
CA CYS A 87 1.48 -4.17 -8.90
C CYS A 87 0.60 -3.70 -7.74
N GLY A 88 0.51 -4.41 -6.63
CA GLY A 88 -0.35 -4.06 -5.49
C GLY A 88 -0.03 -2.71 -4.85
N HIS A 89 1.20 -2.23 -5.01
CA HIS A 89 1.63 -0.92 -4.52
C HIS A 89 0.88 0.26 -5.14
N VAL A 90 0.23 0.08 -6.30
CA VAL A 90 -0.61 1.11 -6.91
C VAL A 90 -1.76 1.50 -5.97
N ILE A 91 -2.36 0.55 -5.26
CA ILE A 91 -3.46 0.80 -4.33
C ILE A 91 -2.99 1.67 -3.17
N THR A 92 -1.79 1.39 -2.64
CA THR A 92 -1.20 2.21 -1.57
C THR A 92 -0.88 3.61 -2.07
N GLY A 93 -0.33 3.74 -3.27
CA GLY A 93 -0.06 5.04 -3.88
C GLY A 93 -1.30 5.90 -4.01
N VAL A 94 -2.38 5.37 -4.58
CA VAL A 94 -3.68 6.06 -4.68
C VAL A 94 -4.21 6.42 -3.30
N SER A 95 -4.14 5.50 -2.32
CA SER A 95 -4.61 5.77 -0.96
C SER A 95 -3.86 6.93 -0.32
N VAL A 96 -2.55 7.03 -0.52
CA VAL A 96 -1.71 8.13 -0.03
C VAL A 96 -2.13 9.46 -0.66
N ALA A 97 -2.36 9.50 -1.98
CA ALA A 97 -2.81 10.70 -2.67
C ALA A 97 -4.18 11.17 -2.15
N MET A 98 -5.13 10.25 -1.98
CA MET A 98 -6.45 10.57 -1.43
C MET A 98 -6.40 11.09 0.01
N GLU A 99 -5.49 10.54 0.85
CA GLU A 99 -5.29 11.05 2.22
C GLU A 99 -4.72 12.47 2.21
N GLU A 100 -3.77 12.74 1.33
CA GLU A 100 -3.19 14.08 1.17
C GLU A 100 -4.24 15.09 0.70
N GLN A 101 -5.07 14.73 -0.29
CA GLN A 101 -6.15 15.57 -0.77
C GLN A 101 -7.17 15.86 0.35
N ARG A 102 -7.55 14.85 1.15
CA ARG A 102 -8.46 15.03 2.30
C ARG A 102 -7.87 15.94 3.36
N ALA A 103 -6.59 15.77 3.68
CA ALA A 103 -5.92 16.63 4.64
C ALA A 103 -5.85 18.09 4.17
N ASN A 104 -5.83 18.31 2.85
CA ASN A 104 -5.82 19.63 2.21
C ASN A 104 -7.24 20.18 1.91
N GLY A 105 -8.29 19.56 2.47
CA GLY A 105 -9.65 20.09 2.43
C GLY A 105 -10.54 19.53 1.31
N ALA A 106 -10.09 18.52 0.56
CA ALA A 106 -10.97 17.87 -0.41
C ALA A 106 -12.14 17.16 0.29
N GLN A 107 -13.36 17.32 -0.26
CA GLN A 107 -14.59 16.72 0.24
C GLN A 107 -14.69 15.23 -0.11
N LEU A 108 -13.67 14.45 0.29
CA LEU A 108 -13.62 13.01 0.08
C LEU A 108 -14.04 12.30 1.38
N PRO A 109 -15.12 11.50 1.35
CA PRO A 109 -15.53 10.74 2.53
C PRO A 109 -14.47 9.65 2.86
N PRO A 110 -14.23 9.34 4.15
CA PRO A 110 -13.27 8.32 4.55
C PRO A 110 -13.55 6.95 3.91
N GLU A 111 -14.83 6.67 3.68
CA GLU A 111 -15.32 5.43 3.07
C GLU A 111 -14.88 5.29 1.61
N ALA A 112 -14.63 6.39 0.89
CA ALA A 112 -14.15 6.35 -0.49
C ALA A 112 -12.81 5.64 -0.60
N ILE A 113 -11.88 5.91 0.33
CA ILE A 113 -10.56 5.26 0.36
C ILE A 113 -10.71 3.77 0.66
N THR A 114 -11.54 3.41 1.64
CA THR A 114 -11.80 2.01 1.99
C THR A 114 -12.45 1.25 0.85
N SER A 115 -13.44 1.84 0.20
CA SER A 115 -14.14 1.25 -0.95
C SER A 115 -13.21 1.06 -2.15
N LEU A 116 -12.38 2.04 -2.46
CA LEU A 116 -11.38 1.92 -3.52
C LEU A 116 -10.40 0.78 -3.23
N ARG A 117 -9.85 0.71 -2.01
CA ARG A 117 -8.94 -0.37 -1.59
C ARG A 117 -9.60 -1.73 -1.75
N SER A 118 -10.82 -1.89 -1.23
CA SER A 118 -11.57 -3.15 -1.30
C SER A 118 -11.92 -3.53 -2.74
N GLY A 119 -12.27 -2.57 -3.58
CA GLY A 119 -12.62 -2.81 -4.99
C GLY A 119 -11.42 -3.18 -5.85
N LEU A 120 -10.25 -2.61 -5.59
CA LEU A 120 -9.04 -2.84 -6.39
C LEU A 120 -8.22 -4.05 -5.92
N MET A 121 -8.30 -4.46 -4.64
CA MET A 121 -7.41 -5.50 -4.13
C MET A 121 -7.53 -6.83 -4.86
N GLY A 122 -8.74 -7.29 -5.19
CA GLY A 122 -8.97 -8.54 -5.92
C GLY A 122 -8.45 -8.52 -7.35
N PRO A 123 -8.89 -7.58 -8.19
CA PRO A 123 -8.40 -7.45 -9.57
C PRO A 123 -6.89 -7.27 -9.67
N VAL A 124 -6.31 -6.43 -8.81
CA VAL A 124 -4.86 -6.18 -8.79
C VAL A 124 -4.09 -7.41 -8.32
N ALA A 125 -4.58 -8.13 -7.29
CA ALA A 125 -4.02 -9.40 -6.87
C ALA A 125 -4.06 -10.43 -8.01
N GLY A 126 -5.21 -10.60 -8.66
CA GLY A 126 -5.36 -11.56 -9.76
C GLY A 126 -4.36 -11.33 -10.90
N ILE A 127 -4.12 -10.08 -11.27
CA ILE A 127 -3.11 -9.73 -12.29
C ILE A 127 -1.70 -9.96 -11.75
N GLY A 128 -1.40 -9.46 -10.56
CA GLY A 128 -0.07 -9.49 -9.98
C GLY A 128 0.40 -10.91 -9.67
N ASP A 129 -0.40 -11.69 -8.97
CA ASP A 129 -0.09 -13.07 -8.61
C ASP A 129 0.12 -13.95 -9.85
N THR A 130 -0.72 -13.76 -10.88
CA THR A 130 -0.59 -14.51 -12.14
C THR A 130 0.71 -14.17 -12.86
N LEU A 131 1.02 -12.89 -13.02
CA LEU A 131 2.24 -12.45 -13.68
C LEU A 131 3.48 -12.90 -12.90
N GLN A 132 3.46 -12.74 -11.59
CA GLN A 132 4.55 -13.17 -10.72
C GLN A 132 4.78 -14.68 -10.81
N ALA A 133 3.71 -15.48 -10.69
CA ALA A 133 3.81 -16.94 -10.75
C ALA A 133 4.38 -17.43 -12.09
N ILE A 134 3.90 -16.90 -13.21
CA ILE A 134 4.35 -17.29 -14.55
C ILE A 134 5.82 -16.91 -14.75
N VAL A 135 6.17 -15.66 -14.53
CA VAL A 135 7.54 -15.16 -14.76
C VAL A 135 8.54 -15.86 -13.85
N TYR A 136 8.20 -16.00 -12.55
CA TYR A 136 9.07 -16.67 -11.60
C TYR A 136 9.29 -18.15 -11.98
N SER A 137 8.22 -18.88 -12.32
CA SER A 137 8.30 -20.30 -12.63
C SER A 137 9.18 -20.59 -13.85
N ILE A 138 9.06 -19.77 -14.91
CA ILE A 138 9.87 -19.92 -16.11
C ILE A 138 11.36 -19.66 -15.80
N LEU A 139 11.63 -18.57 -15.15
CA LEU A 139 13.02 -18.18 -14.82
C LEU A 139 13.65 -19.13 -13.79
N ALA A 140 12.87 -19.59 -12.81
CA ALA A 140 13.32 -20.57 -11.82
C ALA A 140 13.66 -21.92 -12.47
N ALA A 141 12.89 -22.39 -13.45
CA ALA A 141 13.18 -23.61 -14.18
C ALA A 141 14.52 -23.52 -14.92
N ILE A 142 14.82 -22.38 -15.55
CA ILE A 142 16.11 -22.13 -16.20
C ILE A 142 17.25 -22.14 -15.17
N ALA A 143 17.05 -21.44 -14.06
CA ALA A 143 18.05 -21.37 -12.97
C ALA A 143 18.33 -22.75 -12.37
N CYS A 144 17.30 -23.56 -12.13
CA CYS A 144 17.44 -24.94 -11.65
C CYS A 144 18.22 -25.81 -12.63
N ASN A 145 17.95 -25.69 -13.94
CA ASN A 145 18.69 -26.44 -14.94
C ASN A 145 20.19 -26.10 -14.96
N LEU A 146 20.54 -24.82 -14.80
CA LEU A 146 21.93 -24.39 -14.67
C LEU A 146 22.58 -24.94 -13.39
N ALA A 147 21.86 -24.97 -12.27
CA ALA A 147 22.33 -25.53 -11.02
C ALA A 147 22.64 -27.02 -11.10
N ILE A 148 21.79 -27.79 -11.77
CA ILE A 148 21.99 -29.24 -12.02
C ILE A 148 23.28 -29.48 -12.82
N GLN A 149 23.63 -28.57 -13.73
CA GLN A 149 24.88 -28.61 -14.49
C GLN A 149 26.11 -28.16 -13.70
N GLY A 150 25.97 -27.89 -12.39
CA GLY A 150 27.03 -27.41 -11.50
C GLY A 150 27.30 -25.92 -11.55
N ASN A 151 26.48 -25.14 -12.28
CA ASN A 151 26.60 -23.69 -12.38
C ASN A 151 25.76 -23.00 -11.29
N ILE A 152 26.35 -22.76 -10.13
CA ILE A 152 25.70 -22.09 -8.99
C ILE A 152 25.42 -20.59 -9.27
N ALA A 153 26.17 -19.99 -10.18
CA ALA A 153 25.94 -18.58 -10.55
C ALA A 153 24.56 -18.35 -11.18
N GLY A 154 24.01 -19.34 -11.88
CA GLY A 154 22.70 -19.25 -12.52
C GLY A 154 21.57 -18.87 -11.53
N PRO A 155 21.32 -19.66 -10.49
CA PRO A 155 20.32 -19.34 -9.46
C PRO A 155 20.55 -18.00 -8.75
N ILE A 156 21.80 -17.66 -8.44
CA ILE A 156 22.13 -16.39 -7.77
C ILE A 156 21.79 -15.20 -8.68
N LEU A 157 22.22 -15.24 -9.92
CA LEU A 157 21.95 -14.16 -10.89
C LEU A 157 20.45 -14.05 -11.17
N PHE A 158 19.73 -15.16 -11.26
CA PHE A 158 18.29 -15.17 -11.39
C PHE A 158 17.61 -14.43 -10.24
N GLU A 159 17.92 -14.79 -8.99
CA GLU A 159 17.28 -14.21 -7.82
C GLU A 159 17.57 -12.71 -7.71
N VAL A 160 18.81 -12.29 -7.92
CA VAL A 160 19.22 -10.88 -7.90
C VAL A 160 18.48 -10.09 -8.99
N PHE A 161 18.44 -10.60 -10.22
CA PHE A 161 17.79 -9.94 -11.34
C PHE A 161 16.28 -9.85 -11.15
N TYR A 162 15.65 -10.95 -10.70
CA TYR A 162 14.23 -11.00 -10.42
C TYR A 162 13.82 -9.99 -9.35
N LYS A 163 14.54 -9.96 -8.21
CA LYS A 163 14.27 -8.99 -7.14
C LYS A 163 14.47 -7.55 -7.59
N PHE A 164 15.48 -7.29 -8.40
CA PHE A 164 15.69 -5.95 -8.97
C PHE A 164 14.49 -5.49 -9.81
N ILE A 165 13.97 -6.35 -10.69
CA ILE A 165 12.77 -6.05 -11.50
C ILE A 165 11.57 -5.80 -10.59
N MET A 166 11.33 -6.64 -9.59
CA MET A 166 10.19 -6.51 -8.69
C MET A 166 10.24 -5.20 -7.90
N ILE A 167 11.39 -4.85 -7.33
CA ILE A 167 11.59 -3.59 -6.61
C ILE A 167 11.35 -2.39 -7.55
N PHE A 168 11.92 -2.43 -8.74
CA PHE A 168 11.74 -1.37 -9.73
C PHE A 168 10.27 -1.19 -10.14
N CYS A 169 9.58 -2.28 -10.44
CA CYS A 169 8.17 -2.25 -10.83
C CYS A 169 7.29 -1.78 -9.68
N SER A 170 7.47 -2.30 -8.47
CA SER A 170 6.68 -1.93 -7.31
C SER A 170 6.80 -0.44 -6.97
N LEU A 171 8.02 0.11 -7.07
CA LEU A 171 8.26 1.53 -6.85
C LEU A 171 7.53 2.39 -7.90
N ASN A 172 7.62 2.01 -9.18
CA ASN A 172 6.92 2.72 -10.25
C ASN A 172 5.40 2.63 -10.10
N MET A 173 4.85 1.48 -9.73
CA MET A 173 3.43 1.29 -9.48
C MET A 173 2.94 2.14 -8.31
N PHE A 174 3.73 2.24 -7.24
CA PHE A 174 3.42 3.12 -6.11
C PHE A 174 3.33 4.59 -6.56
N PHE A 175 4.34 5.10 -7.27
CA PHE A 175 4.35 6.47 -7.74
C PHE A 175 3.30 6.74 -8.83
N LEU A 176 3.00 5.75 -9.67
CA LEU A 176 1.89 5.83 -10.62
C LEU A 176 0.56 6.01 -9.87
N GLY A 177 0.31 5.18 -8.85
CA GLY A 177 -0.88 5.30 -8.00
C GLY A 177 -0.96 6.66 -7.32
N TYR A 178 0.13 7.15 -6.75
CA TYR A 178 0.18 8.45 -6.10
C TYR A 178 -0.05 9.62 -7.08
N SER A 179 0.43 9.52 -8.30
CA SER A 179 0.27 10.59 -9.31
C SER A 179 -1.12 10.62 -9.97
N LYS A 180 -1.91 9.54 -9.87
CA LYS A 180 -3.24 9.40 -10.51
C LYS A 180 -4.40 9.42 -9.50
N GLY A 181 -4.11 9.24 -8.21
CA GLY A 181 -5.07 9.39 -7.11
C GLY A 181 -5.21 10.83 -6.68
#